data_a47d8d1676b512e4119284e343af85d1
#
_entry.id   a47d8d1676b512e4119284e343af85d1
#
_cell.length_a   1.000
_cell.length_b   1.000
_cell.length_c   1.000
_cell.angle_alpha   90.00
_cell.angle_beta   90.00
_cell.angle_gamma   90.00
#
_symmetry.space_group_name_H-M   'P 1'
#
loop_
_entity.id
_entity.type
_entity.pdbx_description
1 polymer ?
#
loop_
_entity_poly.entity_id
_entity_poly.type
_entity_poly.pdbx_seq_one_letter_code
_entity_poly.pdbx_strand_id
1 'polypeptide(L)'
;EALDEDDNSLAYSVQLNPQYLLVLADSNIYGKEETTEAPHTHGEIGKVQLKWIEKQFRYAQEHQLRPVLFMHHNLYAHNPAVNKGYVVDDAVELRRLCARYNVKLAFSGHIHAQNIMGPQDMTPTTEIVTSSFCSNDQGYGVVRVHSRHITYVRRNFDMTRYLTDEEKENYTLVHYHKYLKDLQLGSISADMMQSELNQYHEDIELVRAMGNLFGWMNYHFFNGHNHIKASELNKIHASKEYQVLIKHHPEYRLYLKTLYDTSDHSNLQVKIRY
;
A
#
# COMPACT_ATOMS: atom_id res chain seq x y z
N GLU A 1 19.42 -10.57 -16.79
CA GLU A 1 20.61 -9.83 -16.31
C GLU A 1 20.24 -8.35 -16.16
N ALA A 2 20.88 -7.66 -15.18
CA ALA A 2 20.75 -6.22 -15.04
C ALA A 2 21.33 -5.52 -16.29
N LEU A 3 20.68 -4.44 -16.70
CA LEU A 3 21.17 -3.57 -17.77
C LEU A 3 22.23 -2.60 -17.23
N ASP A 4 22.00 -2.07 -16.04
CA ASP A 4 22.88 -1.15 -15.32
C ASP A 4 22.60 -1.27 -13.80
N GLU A 5 23.64 -1.08 -12.99
CA GLU A 5 23.57 -1.15 -11.52
C GLU A 5 24.11 0.17 -10.94
N ASP A 6 23.60 0.56 -9.76
CA ASP A 6 24.12 1.72 -9.04
C ASP A 6 25.28 1.26 -8.13
N ASP A 7 26.47 1.79 -8.35
CA ASP A 7 27.69 1.44 -7.58
C ASP A 7 27.57 1.78 -6.07
N ASN A 8 26.57 2.55 -5.66
CA ASN A 8 26.43 3.07 -4.29
C ASN A 8 25.21 2.54 -3.53
N SER A 9 24.38 1.72 -4.17
CA SER A 9 23.16 1.15 -3.58
C SER A 9 22.87 -0.22 -4.20
N LEU A 10 21.77 -0.86 -3.80
CA LEU A 10 21.30 -2.10 -4.42
C LEU A 10 20.34 -1.85 -5.60
N ALA A 11 20.28 -0.61 -6.10
CA ALA A 11 19.43 -0.24 -7.22
C ALA A 11 19.99 -0.78 -8.54
N TYR A 12 19.09 -1.23 -9.41
CA TYR A 12 19.45 -1.71 -10.73
C TYR A 12 18.31 -1.52 -11.73
N SER A 13 18.62 -1.62 -13.02
CA SER A 13 17.64 -1.56 -14.08
C SER A 13 17.64 -2.82 -14.95
N VAL A 14 16.47 -3.15 -15.50
CA VAL A 14 16.28 -4.30 -16.38
C VAL A 14 15.41 -3.90 -17.56
N GLN A 15 15.88 -4.16 -18.78
CA GLN A 15 15.03 -4.05 -19.95
C GLN A 15 14.12 -5.28 -20.02
N LEU A 16 12.84 -5.12 -19.69
CA LEU A 16 11.85 -6.19 -19.66
C LEU A 16 11.57 -6.74 -21.07
N ASN A 17 11.46 -5.85 -22.04
CA ASN A 17 11.20 -6.15 -23.44
C ASN A 17 11.57 -4.92 -24.30
N PRO A 18 11.40 -4.96 -25.65
CA PRO A 18 11.75 -3.81 -26.50
C PRO A 18 11.00 -2.50 -26.21
N GLN A 19 10.07 -2.47 -25.27
CA GLN A 19 9.23 -1.29 -24.99
C GLN A 19 9.33 -0.78 -23.55
N TYR A 20 9.83 -1.56 -22.60
CA TYR A 20 9.79 -1.23 -21.19
C TYR A 20 11.13 -1.44 -20.49
N LEU A 21 11.51 -0.43 -19.71
CA LEU A 21 12.63 -0.47 -18.77
C LEU A 21 12.08 -0.49 -17.34
N LEU A 22 12.47 -1.48 -16.56
CA LEU A 22 12.21 -1.51 -15.11
C LEU A 22 13.38 -0.83 -14.40
N VAL A 23 13.09 0.13 -13.53
CA VAL A 23 14.06 0.80 -12.68
C VAL A 23 13.71 0.48 -11.25
N LEU A 24 14.54 -0.35 -10.61
CA LEU A 24 14.35 -0.81 -9.24
C LEU A 24 15.23 0.03 -8.33
N ALA A 25 14.63 0.97 -7.64
CA ALA A 25 15.32 1.87 -6.71
C ALA A 25 15.42 1.24 -5.32
N ASP A 26 16.54 1.46 -4.67
CA ASP A 26 16.75 1.06 -3.29
C ASP A 26 16.49 2.25 -2.38
N SER A 27 15.35 2.21 -1.70
CA SER A 27 14.92 3.28 -0.80
C SER A 27 15.22 2.99 0.68
N ASN A 28 16.01 1.94 0.98
CA ASN A 28 16.39 1.63 2.34
C ASN A 28 17.56 2.50 2.81
N ILE A 29 17.59 2.78 4.11
CA ILE A 29 18.67 3.53 4.76
C ILE A 29 19.57 2.53 5.47
N TYR A 30 20.86 2.51 5.09
CA TYR A 30 21.86 1.59 5.65
C TYR A 30 22.80 2.33 6.62
N GLY A 31 23.39 1.58 7.56
CA GLY A 31 24.49 2.05 8.42
C GLY A 31 24.10 3.05 9.50
N LYS A 32 22.81 3.32 9.69
CA LYS A 32 22.33 4.06 10.87
C LYS A 32 21.97 3.03 11.94
N GLU A 33 22.54 3.20 13.15
CA GLU A 33 22.15 2.35 14.29
C GLU A 33 20.66 2.55 14.58
N GLU A 34 19.91 1.46 14.60
CA GLU A 34 18.54 1.48 15.11
C GLU A 34 18.57 1.79 16.59
N THR A 35 17.96 2.89 16.98
CA THR A 35 17.70 3.14 18.41
C THR A 35 16.44 2.40 18.82
N THR A 36 16.38 1.89 20.03
CA THR A 36 15.21 1.20 20.59
C THR A 36 13.94 2.08 20.62
N GLU A 37 14.09 3.38 20.43
CA GLU A 37 12.99 4.35 20.51
C GLU A 37 12.31 4.65 19.15
N ALA A 38 12.99 4.37 18.03
CA ALA A 38 12.39 4.53 16.70
C ALA A 38 13.12 3.62 15.68
N PRO A 39 12.54 2.49 15.30
CA PRO A 39 13.04 1.75 14.16
C PRO A 39 13.01 2.66 12.92
N HIS A 40 14.04 2.58 12.08
CA HIS A 40 14.10 3.34 10.84
C HIS A 40 13.06 2.78 9.86
N THR A 41 11.83 3.29 9.94
CA THR A 41 10.79 3.03 8.94
C THR A 41 10.85 3.99 7.76
N HIS A 42 11.75 4.98 7.83
CA HIS A 42 11.96 5.96 6.77
C HIS A 42 12.74 5.37 5.59
N GLY A 43 12.44 5.89 4.41
CA GLY A 43 13.19 5.61 3.19
C GLY A 43 13.74 6.87 2.56
N GLU A 44 14.92 6.75 1.94
CA GLU A 44 15.58 7.83 1.22
C GLU A 44 16.22 7.26 -0.06
N ILE A 45 16.11 7.97 -1.18
CA ILE A 45 16.83 7.63 -2.41
C ILE A 45 18.23 8.29 -2.38
N GLY A 46 18.32 9.50 -1.88
CA GLY A 46 19.55 10.26 -1.81
C GLY A 46 20.01 10.80 -3.16
N LYS A 47 20.87 11.82 -3.10
CA LYS A 47 21.29 12.56 -4.29
C LYS A 47 22.08 11.73 -5.32
N VAL A 48 22.82 10.73 -4.87
CA VAL A 48 23.65 9.90 -5.76
C VAL A 48 22.77 8.99 -6.56
N GLN A 49 21.87 8.25 -5.91
CA GLN A 49 20.94 7.36 -6.57
C GLN A 49 19.91 8.12 -7.42
N LEU A 50 19.46 9.32 -7.01
CA LEU A 50 18.60 10.17 -7.86
C LEU A 50 19.27 10.49 -9.21
N LYS A 51 20.60 10.75 -9.24
CA LYS A 51 21.33 10.96 -10.49
C LYS A 51 21.40 9.67 -11.33
N TRP A 52 21.57 8.54 -10.68
CA TRP A 52 21.55 7.23 -11.37
C TRP A 52 20.16 6.95 -11.95
N ILE A 53 19.09 7.16 -11.19
CA ILE A 53 17.70 7.04 -11.67
C ILE A 53 17.46 7.97 -12.87
N GLU A 54 17.92 9.22 -12.81
CA GLU A 54 17.83 10.15 -13.93
C GLU A 54 18.58 9.62 -15.18
N LYS A 55 19.76 9.01 -15.01
CA LYS A 55 20.51 8.34 -16.09
C LYS A 55 19.65 7.23 -16.73
N GLN A 56 18.97 6.41 -15.90
CA GLN A 56 18.12 5.32 -16.41
C GLN A 56 16.89 5.87 -17.16
N PHE A 57 16.25 6.90 -16.65
CA PHE A 57 15.09 7.52 -17.32
C PHE A 57 15.50 8.20 -18.64
N ARG A 58 16.67 8.81 -18.70
CA ARG A 58 17.24 9.38 -19.91
C ARG A 58 17.55 8.29 -20.93
N TYR A 59 18.19 7.21 -20.52
CA TYR A 59 18.42 6.04 -21.36
C TYR A 59 17.10 5.51 -21.95
N ALA A 60 16.06 5.39 -21.12
CA ALA A 60 14.74 4.98 -21.59
C ALA A 60 14.20 5.93 -22.67
N GLN A 61 14.34 7.23 -22.47
CA GLN A 61 13.90 8.24 -23.45
C GLN A 61 14.67 8.14 -24.78
N GLU A 62 15.99 8.03 -24.72
CA GLU A 62 16.87 7.90 -25.90
C GLU A 62 16.60 6.64 -26.72
N HIS A 63 16.20 5.53 -26.04
CA HIS A 63 15.89 4.25 -26.65
C HIS A 63 14.39 4.01 -26.87
N GLN A 64 13.55 5.03 -26.68
CA GLN A 64 12.09 4.96 -26.84
C GLN A 64 11.43 3.88 -25.95
N LEU A 65 12.04 3.60 -24.79
CA LEU A 65 11.52 2.72 -23.77
C LEU A 65 10.61 3.50 -22.80
N ARG A 66 9.70 2.79 -22.17
CA ARG A 66 8.80 3.30 -21.13
C ARG A 66 9.33 2.89 -19.76
N PRO A 67 9.80 3.82 -18.95
CA PRO A 67 10.29 3.48 -17.62
C PRO A 67 9.13 3.15 -16.70
N VAL A 68 9.33 2.14 -15.84
CA VAL A 68 8.47 1.75 -14.73
C VAL A 68 9.34 1.73 -13.48
N LEU A 69 8.95 2.51 -12.47
CA LEU A 69 9.70 2.63 -11.22
C LEU A 69 9.21 1.59 -10.21
N PHE A 70 10.14 0.94 -9.52
CA PHE A 70 9.90 0.06 -8.37
C PHE A 70 10.71 0.55 -7.18
N MET A 71 10.11 0.59 -6.00
CA MET A 71 10.80 0.89 -4.75
C MET A 71 10.00 0.33 -3.57
N HIS A 72 10.58 0.32 -2.36
CA HIS A 72 9.85 -0.16 -1.19
C HIS A 72 8.93 0.92 -0.60
N HIS A 73 9.48 2.12 -0.33
CA HIS A 73 8.72 3.25 0.23
C HIS A 73 7.86 3.94 -0.84
N ASN A 74 6.84 4.66 -0.40
CA ASN A 74 5.84 5.22 -1.30
C ASN A 74 6.32 6.54 -1.95
N LEU A 75 5.86 6.80 -3.17
CA LEU A 75 6.03 8.07 -3.88
C LEU A 75 5.02 9.12 -3.40
N TYR A 76 3.80 8.67 -3.04
CA TYR A 76 2.68 9.50 -2.57
C TYR A 76 2.21 9.08 -1.19
N ALA A 77 1.49 9.97 -0.52
CA ALA A 77 0.82 9.68 0.74
C ALA A 77 -0.51 8.93 0.49
N HIS A 78 -0.45 7.60 0.47
CA HIS A 78 -1.63 6.75 0.27
C HIS A 78 -2.68 6.84 1.39
N ASN A 79 -2.28 7.33 2.55
CA ASN A 79 -3.19 7.76 3.60
C ASN A 79 -2.67 9.09 4.18
N PRO A 80 -3.44 10.19 4.12
CA PRO A 80 -2.97 11.50 4.58
C PRO A 80 -2.77 11.59 6.10
N ALA A 81 -3.37 10.70 6.88
CA ALA A 81 -3.18 10.63 8.33
C ALA A 81 -1.98 9.74 8.73
N VAL A 82 -1.61 8.77 7.89
CA VAL A 82 -0.54 7.81 8.15
C VAL A 82 0.43 7.84 6.97
N ASN A 83 1.30 8.86 6.93
CA ASN A 83 2.23 9.07 5.83
C ASN A 83 3.69 9.23 6.28
N LYS A 84 3.91 9.64 7.53
CA LYS A 84 5.25 9.84 8.08
C LYS A 84 6.00 8.51 8.15
N GLY A 85 7.18 8.44 7.51
CA GLY A 85 7.97 7.22 7.40
C GLY A 85 7.54 6.27 6.29
N TYR A 86 6.36 6.46 5.69
CA TYR A 86 5.89 5.64 4.56
C TYR A 86 6.25 6.23 3.21
N VAL A 87 6.16 7.54 3.08
CA VAL A 87 6.59 8.25 1.86
C VAL A 87 8.10 8.44 1.93
N VAL A 88 8.79 8.18 0.82
CA VAL A 88 10.23 8.39 0.73
C VAL A 88 10.58 9.87 0.99
N ASP A 89 11.62 10.14 1.77
CA ASP A 89 11.90 11.48 2.29
C ASP A 89 12.16 12.51 1.17
N ASP A 90 12.77 12.10 0.08
CA ASP A 90 13.04 12.91 -1.11
C ASP A 90 12.02 12.69 -2.27
N ALA A 91 10.78 12.35 -1.92
CA ALA A 91 9.69 12.12 -2.88
C ALA A 91 9.47 13.29 -3.85
N VAL A 92 9.70 14.53 -3.41
CA VAL A 92 9.51 15.72 -4.26
C VAL A 92 10.47 15.71 -5.44
N GLU A 93 11.74 15.41 -5.18
CA GLU A 93 12.80 15.33 -6.19
C GLU A 93 12.53 14.16 -7.15
N LEU A 94 12.16 13.00 -6.60
CA LEU A 94 11.83 11.82 -7.40
C LEU A 94 10.59 12.06 -8.28
N ARG A 95 9.55 12.71 -7.77
CA ARG A 95 8.36 13.10 -8.55
C ARG A 95 8.71 14.07 -9.68
N ARG A 96 9.63 15.00 -9.46
CA ARG A 96 10.13 15.90 -10.51
C ARG A 96 10.84 15.13 -11.64
N LEU A 97 11.62 14.12 -11.31
CA LEU A 97 12.22 13.23 -12.31
C LEU A 97 11.15 12.46 -13.07
N CYS A 98 10.19 11.86 -12.36
CA CYS A 98 9.05 11.17 -12.97
C CYS A 98 8.27 12.07 -13.94
N ALA A 99 8.05 13.33 -13.57
CA ALA A 99 7.37 14.31 -14.43
C ALA A 99 8.21 14.65 -15.67
N ARG A 100 9.50 14.92 -15.49
CA ARG A 100 10.43 15.28 -16.59
C ARG A 100 10.51 14.20 -17.65
N TYR A 101 10.55 12.95 -17.25
CA TYR A 101 10.72 11.79 -18.14
C TYR A 101 9.42 11.04 -18.43
N ASN A 102 8.25 11.62 -18.06
CA ASN A 102 6.93 11.05 -18.28
C ASN A 102 6.78 9.60 -17.79
N VAL A 103 7.30 9.32 -16.58
CA VAL A 103 7.15 8.02 -15.91
C VAL A 103 5.71 7.87 -15.47
N LYS A 104 4.97 6.94 -16.08
CA LYS A 104 3.52 6.80 -15.85
C LYS A 104 3.13 5.78 -14.79
N LEU A 105 4.09 4.94 -14.37
CA LEU A 105 3.81 3.84 -13.45
C LEU A 105 4.93 3.68 -12.43
N ALA A 106 4.54 3.61 -11.16
CA ALA A 106 5.38 3.19 -10.06
C ALA A 106 4.70 2.07 -9.27
N PHE A 107 5.50 1.18 -8.72
CA PHE A 107 5.10 0.15 -7.76
C PHE A 107 5.85 0.36 -6.45
N SER A 108 5.11 0.27 -5.34
CA SER A 108 5.71 0.34 -4.00
C SER A 108 4.99 -0.59 -3.00
N GLY A 109 5.44 -0.58 -1.77
CA GLY A 109 4.92 -1.41 -0.68
C GLY A 109 4.83 -0.63 0.63
N HIS A 110 5.48 -1.11 1.66
CA HIS A 110 5.73 -0.51 2.97
C HIS A 110 4.48 -0.24 3.83
N ILE A 111 3.50 0.51 3.35
CA ILE A 111 2.26 0.80 4.10
C ILE A 111 1.36 -0.44 4.27
N HIS A 112 1.67 -1.55 3.59
CA HIS A 112 0.91 -2.80 3.60
C HIS A 112 -0.57 -2.67 3.19
N ALA A 113 -0.97 -1.58 2.56
CA ALA A 113 -2.32 -1.38 2.05
C ALA A 113 -2.37 -1.62 0.53
N GLN A 114 -3.45 -2.22 0.06
CA GLN A 114 -3.74 -2.28 -1.37
C GLN A 114 -4.38 -0.96 -1.79
N ASN A 115 -3.63 -0.13 -2.49
CA ASN A 115 -4.13 1.16 -2.93
C ASN A 115 -3.57 1.55 -4.30
N ILE A 116 -4.33 2.29 -5.09
CA ILE A 116 -3.92 2.83 -6.38
C ILE A 116 -4.15 4.33 -6.36
N MET A 117 -3.07 5.09 -6.44
CA MET A 117 -3.14 6.54 -6.51
C MET A 117 -2.79 7.02 -7.91
N GLY A 118 -3.72 7.68 -8.57
CA GLY A 118 -3.53 8.28 -9.89
C GLY A 118 -2.54 9.45 -9.86
N PRO A 119 -2.28 10.06 -11.02
CA PRO A 119 -1.42 11.23 -11.12
C PRO A 119 -1.75 12.32 -10.10
N GLN A 120 -0.72 12.87 -9.46
CA GLN A 120 -0.84 13.92 -8.45
C GLN A 120 -0.05 15.16 -8.89
N ASP A 121 -0.62 16.34 -8.65
CA ASP A 121 -0.03 17.61 -9.05
C ASP A 121 0.38 17.60 -10.55
N MET A 122 1.65 17.88 -10.83
CA MET A 122 2.22 17.83 -12.20
C MET A 122 2.88 16.48 -12.52
N THR A 123 2.79 15.48 -11.65
CA THR A 123 3.43 14.17 -11.83
C THR A 123 2.48 13.20 -12.53
N PRO A 124 2.84 12.66 -13.71
CA PRO A 124 1.97 11.80 -14.51
C PRO A 124 1.87 10.36 -13.98
N THR A 125 2.56 10.06 -12.89
CA THR A 125 2.75 8.71 -12.38
C THR A 125 1.50 8.22 -11.64
N THR A 126 1.01 7.04 -12.01
CA THR A 126 0.12 6.26 -11.17
C THR A 126 0.98 5.37 -10.27
N GLU A 127 0.80 5.47 -8.97
CA GLU A 127 1.46 4.58 -8.01
C GLU A 127 0.51 3.46 -7.57
N ILE A 128 1.00 2.23 -7.59
CA ILE A 128 0.30 1.05 -7.12
C ILE A 128 1.05 0.51 -5.91
N VAL A 129 0.40 0.54 -4.75
CA VAL A 129 0.89 -0.10 -3.53
C VAL A 129 0.18 -1.43 -3.36
N THR A 130 0.93 -2.46 -2.98
CA THR A 130 0.38 -3.78 -2.71
C THR A 130 0.29 -4.05 -1.21
N SER A 131 -0.79 -4.72 -0.78
CA SER A 131 -0.92 -5.21 0.59
C SER A 131 0.16 -6.26 0.91
N SER A 132 0.41 -6.46 2.20
CA SER A 132 1.30 -7.54 2.64
C SER A 132 0.74 -8.90 2.24
N PHE A 133 1.56 -9.73 1.56
CA PHE A 133 1.17 -11.09 1.18
C PHE A 133 0.92 -11.99 2.39
N CYS A 134 1.53 -11.69 3.54
CA CYS A 134 1.34 -12.44 4.78
C CYS A 134 0.04 -12.08 5.51
N SER A 135 -0.70 -11.06 5.03
CA SER A 135 -1.98 -10.68 5.62
C SER A 135 -3.14 -11.45 5.01
N ASN A 136 -4.33 -11.20 5.52
CA ASN A 136 -5.56 -11.94 5.34
C ASN A 136 -5.92 -12.38 3.90
N ASP A 137 -5.83 -11.47 2.94
CA ASP A 137 -6.28 -11.78 1.58
C ASP A 137 -5.18 -12.38 0.69
N GLN A 138 -3.95 -12.47 1.18
CA GLN A 138 -2.80 -12.97 0.42
C GLN A 138 -2.76 -12.41 -1.01
N GLY A 139 -2.90 -11.07 -1.09
CA GLY A 139 -3.03 -10.37 -2.37
C GLY A 139 -1.73 -10.29 -3.15
N TYR A 140 -1.81 -10.46 -4.46
CA TYR A 140 -0.71 -10.22 -5.39
C TYR A 140 -1.20 -9.50 -6.65
N GLY A 141 -0.32 -8.73 -7.27
CA GLY A 141 -0.62 -8.00 -8.49
C GLY A 141 -0.29 -8.80 -9.74
N VAL A 142 -1.21 -8.86 -10.69
CA VAL A 142 -0.96 -9.37 -12.03
C VAL A 142 -0.85 -8.20 -12.99
N VAL A 143 0.34 -8.00 -13.54
CA VAL A 143 0.63 -6.97 -14.52
C VAL A 143 0.68 -7.57 -15.91
N ARG A 144 -0.16 -7.08 -16.83
CA ARG A 144 -0.10 -7.44 -18.24
C ARG A 144 0.38 -6.25 -19.06
N VAL A 145 1.45 -6.47 -19.78
CA VAL A 145 2.12 -5.46 -20.59
C VAL A 145 1.66 -5.61 -22.04
N HIS A 146 1.13 -4.53 -22.60
CA HIS A 146 0.68 -4.44 -23.97
C HIS A 146 1.43 -3.31 -24.71
N SER A 147 1.37 -3.28 -26.03
CA SER A 147 2.08 -2.29 -26.84
C SER A 147 1.73 -0.83 -26.52
N ARG A 148 0.53 -0.53 -26.05
CA ARG A 148 0.04 0.86 -25.79
C ARG A 148 -0.48 1.07 -24.38
N HIS A 149 -0.49 0.06 -23.53
CA HIS A 149 -0.98 0.17 -22.15
C HIS A 149 -0.46 -0.96 -21.29
N ILE A 150 -0.49 -0.73 -19.99
CA ILE A 150 -0.32 -1.75 -18.96
C ILE A 150 -1.66 -1.91 -18.24
N THR A 151 -2.03 -3.13 -17.90
CA THR A 151 -3.14 -3.41 -17.00
C THR A 151 -2.61 -4.06 -15.72
N TYR A 152 -3.08 -3.58 -14.59
CA TYR A 152 -2.87 -4.18 -13.28
C TYR A 152 -4.21 -4.72 -12.76
N VAL A 153 -4.17 -5.90 -12.19
CA VAL A 153 -5.32 -6.49 -11.48
C VAL A 153 -4.79 -7.21 -10.24
N ARG A 154 -5.30 -6.84 -9.06
CA ARG A 154 -5.06 -7.58 -7.84
C ARG A 154 -5.79 -8.91 -7.87
N ARG A 155 -5.14 -9.95 -7.40
CA ARG A 155 -5.65 -11.31 -7.22
C ARG A 155 -5.36 -11.79 -5.81
N ASN A 156 -6.12 -12.75 -5.34
CA ASN A 156 -5.87 -13.45 -4.08
C ASN A 156 -5.23 -14.80 -4.38
N PHE A 157 -4.23 -15.16 -3.59
CA PHE A 157 -3.66 -16.49 -3.64
C PHE A 157 -4.59 -17.47 -2.89
N ASP A 158 -4.87 -18.59 -3.51
CA ASP A 158 -5.69 -19.65 -2.93
C ASP A 158 -4.78 -20.82 -2.54
N MET A 159 -4.30 -20.82 -1.31
CA MET A 159 -3.41 -21.86 -0.82
C MET A 159 -4.09 -23.23 -0.69
N THR A 160 -5.43 -23.28 -0.62
CA THR A 160 -6.15 -24.55 -0.44
C THR A 160 -5.94 -25.50 -1.62
N ARG A 161 -5.58 -24.95 -2.79
CA ARG A 161 -5.25 -25.73 -3.99
C ARG A 161 -3.93 -26.48 -3.91
N TYR A 162 -3.09 -26.16 -2.93
CA TYR A 162 -1.75 -26.72 -2.77
C TYR A 162 -1.62 -27.59 -1.53
N LEU A 163 -2.69 -27.76 -0.74
CA LEU A 163 -2.70 -28.61 0.44
C LEU A 163 -2.58 -30.08 0.05
N THR A 164 -1.71 -30.78 0.76
CA THR A 164 -1.64 -32.24 0.75
C THR A 164 -2.91 -32.86 1.33
N ASP A 165 -3.11 -34.16 1.15
CA ASP A 165 -4.29 -34.82 1.70
C ASP A 165 -4.27 -34.84 3.23
N GLU A 166 -3.09 -34.90 3.87
CA GLU A 166 -2.91 -34.76 5.32
C GLU A 166 -3.27 -33.36 5.80
N GLU A 167 -2.83 -32.32 5.10
CA GLU A 167 -3.12 -30.91 5.45
C GLU A 167 -4.59 -30.56 5.30
N LYS A 168 -5.33 -31.23 4.43
CA LYS A 168 -6.78 -31.05 4.28
C LYS A 168 -7.59 -31.52 5.49
N GLU A 169 -7.02 -32.35 6.37
CA GLU A 169 -7.63 -32.73 7.64
C GLU A 169 -7.59 -31.57 8.67
N ASN A 170 -6.76 -30.57 8.43
CA ASN A 170 -6.64 -29.41 9.31
C ASN A 170 -7.66 -28.33 8.93
N TYR A 171 -8.68 -28.12 9.79
CA TYR A 171 -9.74 -27.14 9.59
C TYR A 171 -9.20 -25.72 9.31
N THR A 172 -8.17 -25.29 10.00
CA THR A 172 -7.59 -23.94 9.83
C THR A 172 -6.96 -23.77 8.45
N LEU A 173 -6.27 -24.80 7.94
CA LEU A 173 -5.65 -24.73 6.61
C LEU A 173 -6.70 -24.73 5.50
N VAL A 174 -7.75 -25.55 5.62
CA VAL A 174 -8.87 -25.58 4.64
C VAL A 174 -9.64 -24.27 4.63
N HIS A 175 -9.72 -23.57 5.77
CA HIS A 175 -10.39 -22.27 5.91
C HIS A 175 -9.40 -21.11 6.14
N TYR A 176 -8.21 -21.17 5.55
CA TYR A 176 -7.10 -20.28 5.84
C TYR A 176 -7.44 -18.80 5.62
N HIS A 177 -8.14 -18.46 4.55
CA HIS A 177 -8.57 -17.07 4.32
C HIS A 177 -9.48 -16.54 5.43
N LYS A 178 -10.42 -17.40 5.90
CA LYS A 178 -11.27 -17.02 7.04
C LYS A 178 -10.43 -16.83 8.30
N TYR A 179 -9.52 -17.75 8.56
CA TYR A 179 -8.61 -17.66 9.72
C TYR A 179 -7.79 -16.35 9.69
N LEU A 180 -7.16 -16.01 8.58
CA LEU A 180 -6.38 -14.77 8.47
C LEU A 180 -7.26 -13.52 8.62
N LYS A 181 -8.46 -13.53 8.04
CA LYS A 181 -9.43 -12.44 8.21
C LYS A 181 -9.83 -12.27 9.66
N ASP A 182 -10.21 -13.35 10.32
CA ASP A 182 -10.61 -13.33 11.74
C ASP A 182 -9.45 -12.89 12.63
N LEU A 183 -8.23 -13.31 12.33
CA LEU A 183 -7.01 -12.90 13.04
C LEU A 183 -6.77 -11.38 12.89
N GLN A 184 -6.84 -10.83 11.69
CA GLN A 184 -6.63 -9.40 11.46
C GLN A 184 -7.75 -8.57 12.10
N LEU A 185 -9.01 -8.94 11.90
CA LEU A 185 -10.14 -8.24 12.52
C LEU A 185 -10.06 -8.33 14.05
N GLY A 186 -9.76 -9.52 14.57
CA GLY A 186 -9.70 -9.75 16.01
C GLY A 186 -8.59 -8.99 16.71
N SER A 187 -7.37 -8.93 16.14
CA SER A 187 -6.26 -8.20 16.74
C SER A 187 -6.53 -6.70 16.81
N ILE A 188 -6.94 -6.09 15.71
CA ILE A 188 -7.23 -4.65 15.64
C ILE A 188 -8.41 -4.28 16.56
N SER A 189 -9.46 -5.12 16.59
CA SER A 189 -10.63 -4.91 17.45
C SER A 189 -10.28 -5.06 18.93
N ALA A 190 -9.43 -6.02 19.28
CA ALA A 190 -9.05 -6.30 20.66
C ALA A 190 -8.30 -5.13 21.30
N ASP A 191 -7.34 -4.54 20.57
CA ASP A 191 -6.55 -3.40 21.04
C ASP A 191 -7.47 -2.20 21.33
N MET A 192 -8.41 -1.92 20.42
CA MET A 192 -9.40 -0.86 20.62
C MET A 192 -10.31 -1.14 21.82
N MET A 193 -10.84 -2.36 21.93
CA MET A 193 -11.70 -2.75 23.04
C MET A 193 -10.99 -2.66 24.39
N GLN A 194 -9.72 -3.09 24.44
CA GLN A 194 -8.93 -3.02 25.66
C GLN A 194 -8.67 -1.57 26.08
N SER A 195 -8.41 -0.68 25.12
CA SER A 195 -8.26 0.76 25.39
C SER A 195 -9.53 1.36 25.98
N GLU A 196 -10.70 1.06 25.40
CA GLU A 196 -11.99 1.54 25.91
C GLU A 196 -12.30 1.04 27.32
N LEU A 197 -12.17 -0.25 27.57
CA LEU A 197 -12.41 -0.85 28.88
C LEU A 197 -11.49 -0.30 29.97
N ASN A 198 -10.25 0.05 29.61
CA ASN A 198 -9.28 0.59 30.57
C ASN A 198 -9.55 2.05 30.92
N GLN A 199 -10.14 2.84 30.01
CA GLN A 199 -10.22 4.29 30.15
C GLN A 199 -11.64 4.82 30.40
N TYR A 200 -12.65 4.25 29.74
CA TYR A 200 -13.98 4.85 29.66
C TYR A 200 -15.10 4.02 30.29
N HIS A 201 -14.88 2.72 30.49
CA HIS A 201 -15.85 1.82 31.15
C HIS A 201 -17.27 1.86 30.56
N GLU A 202 -17.35 2.00 29.25
CA GLU A 202 -18.61 1.98 28.50
C GLU A 202 -19.31 0.61 28.54
N ASP A 203 -20.56 0.58 28.13
CA ASP A 203 -21.31 -0.66 27.96
C ASP A 203 -20.54 -1.65 27.07
N ILE A 204 -20.39 -2.89 27.53
CA ILE A 204 -19.56 -3.90 26.86
C ILE A 204 -20.04 -4.19 25.42
N GLU A 205 -21.33 -4.11 25.15
CA GLU A 205 -21.86 -4.31 23.80
C GLU A 205 -21.50 -3.13 22.90
N LEU A 206 -21.51 -1.91 23.41
CA LEU A 206 -21.04 -0.73 22.69
C LEU A 206 -19.54 -0.80 22.43
N VAL A 207 -18.74 -1.17 23.43
CA VAL A 207 -17.28 -1.37 23.26
C VAL A 207 -16.98 -2.41 22.18
N ARG A 208 -17.72 -3.53 22.18
CA ARG A 208 -17.61 -4.56 21.13
C ARG A 208 -17.98 -4.02 19.75
N ALA A 209 -19.04 -3.24 19.63
CA ALA A 209 -19.45 -2.61 18.38
C ALA A 209 -18.41 -1.61 17.88
N MET A 210 -17.80 -0.82 18.75
CA MET A 210 -16.69 0.11 18.42
C MET A 210 -15.46 -0.64 17.91
N GLY A 211 -15.03 -1.70 18.60
CA GLY A 211 -13.90 -2.53 18.19
C GLY A 211 -14.14 -3.19 16.83
N ASN A 212 -15.33 -3.75 16.65
CA ASN A 212 -15.71 -4.38 15.37
C ASN A 212 -15.75 -3.38 14.21
N LEU A 213 -16.30 -2.18 14.45
CA LEU A 213 -16.32 -1.11 13.44
C LEU A 213 -14.90 -0.69 13.07
N PHE A 214 -14.05 -0.44 14.07
CA PHE A 214 -12.67 -0.04 13.85
C PHE A 214 -11.87 -1.11 13.06
N GLY A 215 -11.98 -2.37 13.49
CA GLY A 215 -11.35 -3.50 12.78
C GLY A 215 -11.86 -3.64 11.35
N TRP A 216 -13.17 -3.53 11.13
CA TRP A 216 -13.79 -3.65 9.82
C TRP A 216 -13.38 -2.53 8.85
N MET A 217 -13.32 -1.27 9.33
CA MET A 217 -12.86 -0.14 8.52
C MET A 217 -11.40 -0.34 8.08
N ASN A 218 -10.53 -0.73 9.02
CA ASN A 218 -9.12 -1.02 8.71
C ASN A 218 -8.97 -2.19 7.74
N TYR A 219 -9.70 -3.29 7.97
CA TYR A 219 -9.69 -4.44 7.08
C TYR A 219 -9.96 -4.05 5.63
N HIS A 220 -10.98 -3.25 5.38
CA HIS A 220 -11.35 -2.81 4.05
C HIS A 220 -10.28 -1.91 3.43
N PHE A 221 -9.71 -0.98 4.20
CA PHE A 221 -8.64 -0.11 3.74
C PHE A 221 -7.40 -0.91 3.33
N PHE A 222 -6.90 -1.79 4.20
CA PHE A 222 -5.69 -2.56 3.91
C PHE A 222 -5.85 -3.54 2.74
N ASN A 223 -7.06 -3.96 2.41
CA ASN A 223 -7.34 -4.87 1.31
C ASN A 223 -7.84 -4.21 0.02
N GLY A 224 -7.90 -2.87 -0.03
CA GLY A 224 -8.35 -2.13 -1.20
C GLY A 224 -9.84 -2.18 -1.48
N HIS A 225 -10.65 -2.60 -0.50
CA HIS A 225 -12.11 -2.69 -0.56
C HIS A 225 -12.78 -1.48 0.11
N ASN A 226 -12.07 -0.39 0.26
CA ASN A 226 -12.50 0.80 0.98
C ASN A 226 -13.29 1.81 0.12
N HIS A 227 -13.60 1.47 -1.12
CA HIS A 227 -14.52 2.28 -1.93
C HIS A 227 -15.96 1.96 -1.58
N ILE A 228 -16.75 2.96 -1.14
CA ILE A 228 -18.15 2.82 -0.74
C ILE A 228 -19.00 3.99 -1.23
N LYS A 229 -20.31 3.79 -1.28
CA LYS A 229 -21.25 4.87 -1.59
C LYS A 229 -21.29 5.91 -0.47
N ALA A 230 -21.41 7.19 -0.84
CA ALA A 230 -21.53 8.27 0.14
C ALA A 230 -22.66 8.07 1.16
N SER A 231 -23.77 7.44 0.74
CA SER A 231 -24.88 7.12 1.64
C SER A 231 -24.52 6.06 2.70
N GLU A 232 -23.63 5.14 2.38
CA GLU A 232 -23.13 4.12 3.32
C GLU A 232 -22.13 4.74 4.29
N LEU A 233 -21.21 5.57 3.78
CA LEU A 233 -20.28 6.32 4.62
C LEU A 233 -21.02 7.21 5.63
N ASN A 234 -22.09 7.90 5.19
CA ASN A 234 -22.90 8.71 6.08
C ASN A 234 -23.57 7.89 7.19
N LYS A 235 -24.03 6.66 6.91
CA LYS A 235 -24.58 5.75 7.93
C LYS A 235 -23.51 5.33 8.94
N ILE A 236 -22.30 5.01 8.47
CA ILE A 236 -21.16 4.69 9.38
C ILE A 236 -20.90 5.88 10.29
N HIS A 237 -20.76 7.08 9.74
CA HIS A 237 -20.47 8.29 10.52
C HIS A 237 -21.60 8.67 11.48
N ALA A 238 -22.86 8.33 11.19
CA ALA A 238 -24.00 8.58 12.04
C ALA A 238 -24.22 7.51 13.13
N SER A 239 -23.50 6.38 13.05
CA SER A 239 -23.68 5.29 14.01
C SER A 239 -23.19 5.67 15.41
N LYS A 240 -23.82 5.08 16.44
CA LYS A 240 -23.49 5.37 17.84
C LYS A 240 -22.04 4.99 18.15
N GLU A 241 -21.62 3.82 17.71
CA GLU A 241 -20.26 3.29 17.89
C GLU A 241 -19.20 4.20 17.25
N TYR A 242 -19.43 4.73 16.04
CA TYR A 242 -18.51 5.68 15.41
C TYR A 242 -18.44 7.00 16.18
N GLN A 243 -19.58 7.55 16.58
CA GLN A 243 -19.64 8.83 17.30
C GLN A 243 -18.97 8.75 18.67
N VAL A 244 -19.16 7.64 19.39
CA VAL A 244 -18.51 7.41 20.69
C VAL A 244 -17.01 7.18 20.48
N LEU A 245 -16.62 6.38 19.49
CA LEU A 245 -15.23 6.12 19.15
C LEU A 245 -14.44 7.42 18.89
N ILE A 246 -14.94 8.31 18.03
CA ILE A 246 -14.25 9.58 17.74
C ILE A 246 -14.35 10.63 18.87
N LYS A 247 -15.27 10.45 19.80
CA LYS A 247 -15.38 11.26 21.03
C LYS A 247 -14.31 10.86 22.04
N HIS A 248 -14.13 9.57 22.26
CA HIS A 248 -13.17 9.03 23.22
C HIS A 248 -11.74 9.05 22.66
N HIS A 249 -11.58 8.82 21.36
CA HIS A 249 -10.30 8.78 20.64
C HIS A 249 -10.25 9.86 19.54
N PRO A 250 -10.19 11.16 19.92
CA PRO A 250 -10.18 12.25 18.95
C PRO A 250 -8.96 12.20 18.01
N GLU A 251 -7.86 11.56 18.42
CA GLU A 251 -6.67 11.31 17.63
C GLU A 251 -6.94 10.44 16.40
N TYR A 252 -7.92 9.52 16.47
CA TYR A 252 -8.30 8.69 15.34
C TYR A 252 -9.26 9.37 14.36
N ARG A 253 -9.80 10.54 14.70
CA ARG A 253 -10.81 11.22 13.86
C ARG A 253 -10.34 11.44 12.42
N LEU A 254 -9.11 11.93 12.23
CA LEU A 254 -8.56 12.15 10.91
C LEU A 254 -8.33 10.81 10.19
N TYR A 255 -7.69 9.86 10.87
CA TYR A 255 -7.41 8.53 10.33
C TYR A 255 -8.69 7.83 9.85
N LEU A 256 -9.70 7.70 10.70
CA LEU A 256 -10.96 7.03 10.35
C LEU A 256 -11.69 7.68 9.16
N LYS A 257 -11.59 9.01 9.02
CA LYS A 257 -12.16 9.72 7.85
C LYS A 257 -11.44 9.38 6.54
N THR A 258 -10.20 8.97 6.60
CA THR A 258 -9.38 8.67 5.42
C THR A 258 -9.40 7.20 5.03
N LEU A 259 -10.01 6.34 5.82
CA LEU A 259 -10.09 4.89 5.55
C LEU A 259 -11.05 4.54 4.41
N TYR A 260 -12.00 5.42 4.07
CA TYR A 260 -12.96 5.18 3.01
C TYR A 260 -12.89 6.26 1.93
N ASP A 261 -13.15 5.82 0.71
CA ASP A 261 -13.20 6.65 -0.48
C ASP A 261 -14.58 6.51 -1.15
N THR A 262 -15.15 7.64 -1.55
CA THR A 262 -16.42 7.70 -2.28
C THR A 262 -16.24 8.07 -3.75
N SER A 263 -14.99 8.22 -4.21
CA SER A 263 -14.68 8.47 -5.62
C SER A 263 -14.93 7.22 -6.48
N ASP A 264 -15.09 7.44 -7.78
CA ASP A 264 -15.41 6.36 -8.72
C ASP A 264 -14.13 5.73 -9.30
N HIS A 265 -13.25 5.24 -8.42
CA HIS A 265 -12.06 4.50 -8.84
C HIS A 265 -11.92 3.15 -8.09
N SER A 266 -11.09 2.27 -8.61
CA SER A 266 -10.82 0.96 -8.01
C SER A 266 -9.39 0.88 -7.50
N ASN A 267 -9.21 0.44 -6.26
CA ASN A 267 -7.90 0.10 -5.70
C ASN A 267 -7.42 -1.31 -6.10
N LEU A 268 -8.22 -2.06 -6.86
CA LEU A 268 -7.94 -3.45 -7.22
C LEU A 268 -7.52 -3.62 -8.67
N GLN A 269 -7.76 -2.63 -9.51
CA GLN A 269 -7.41 -2.70 -10.93
C GLN A 269 -7.24 -1.31 -11.55
N VAL A 270 -6.33 -1.22 -12.51
CA VAL A 270 -6.13 -0.01 -13.30
C VAL A 270 -5.59 -0.32 -14.69
N LYS A 271 -5.90 0.55 -15.63
CA LYS A 271 -5.32 0.55 -16.99
C LYS A 271 -4.58 1.85 -17.23
N ILE A 272 -3.28 1.76 -17.45
CA ILE A 272 -2.38 2.88 -17.70
C ILE A 272 -2.06 2.92 -19.19
N ARG A 273 -2.35 4.05 -19.83
CA ARG A 273 -2.13 4.27 -21.26
C ARG A 273 -0.85 5.08 -21.49
N TYR A 274 -0.10 4.70 -22.52
CA TYR A 274 1.13 5.37 -22.97
C TYR A 274 0.92 6.08 -24.28
#